data_59b82238f2c036f9fc313ead87acc066
#
_entry.id   59b82238f2c036f9fc313ead87acc066
#
_cell.length_a   1.000
_cell.length_b   1.000
_cell.length_c   1.000
_cell.angle_alpha   90.00
_cell.angle_beta   90.00
_cell.angle_gamma   90.00
#
_symmetry.space_group_name_H-M   'P 1'
#
loop_
_entity.id
_entity.type
_entity.pdbx_description
1 polymer ?
#
loop_
_entity_poly.entity_id
_entity_poly.type
_entity_poly.pdbx_seq_one_letter_code
_entity_poly.pdbx_strand_id
1 'polypeptide(L)'
;AYYLQCAHNYRNVYNAETAFFHPKDKNGKWIEPFDYRFSGGMGAREYYGENNGWVYRWDVPHNVADLIDLMGGDKQFIANLDQTFREPLGRGKYAFYAQIPDHTGNVGQFSMANEPSLHIPYLYNYAGQPWKTQKRIRQLLKTWFRNDLMGVPGDEDGGGMSAFVVFSSLGFYPVTPGFPAYN
;
A
#
# COMPACT_ATOMS: atom_id res chain seq x y z
N ALA A 1 -14.69 9.69 21.94
CA ALA A 1 -14.06 8.55 22.64
C ALA A 1 -14.19 7.25 21.84
N TYR A 2 -15.41 6.78 21.51
CA TYR A 2 -15.64 5.48 20.84
C TYR A 2 -14.90 5.34 19.49
N TYR A 3 -15.07 6.28 18.56
CA TYR A 3 -14.41 6.21 17.26
C TYR A 3 -12.88 6.29 17.34
N LEU A 4 -12.35 7.01 18.34
CA LEU A 4 -10.91 7.04 18.58
C LEU A 4 -10.36 5.68 19.04
N GLN A 5 -11.17 4.92 19.79
CA GLN A 5 -10.81 3.53 20.13
C GLN A 5 -10.86 2.64 18.90
N CYS A 6 -11.90 2.76 18.07
CA CYS A 6 -12.03 2.00 16.82
C CYS A 6 -10.87 2.27 15.85
N ALA A 7 -10.29 3.46 15.85
CA ALA A 7 -9.16 3.82 15.01
C ALA A 7 -7.90 2.98 15.27
N HIS A 8 -7.83 2.24 16.38
CA HIS A 8 -6.74 1.31 16.69
C HIS A 8 -7.08 -0.17 16.44
N ASN A 9 -8.26 -0.49 15.89
CA ASN A 9 -8.70 -1.88 15.71
C ASN A 9 -7.85 -2.68 14.72
N TYR A 10 -7.10 -2.02 13.82
CA TYR A 10 -6.13 -2.68 12.95
C TYR A 10 -5.10 -3.50 13.73
N ARG A 11 -4.77 -3.12 14.96
CA ARG A 11 -3.85 -3.87 15.83
C ARG A 11 -4.33 -5.28 16.14
N ASN A 12 -5.66 -5.52 16.14
CA ASN A 12 -6.23 -6.84 16.42
C ASN A 12 -5.90 -7.89 15.33
N VAL A 13 -5.61 -7.43 14.12
CA VAL A 13 -5.27 -8.27 12.97
C VAL A 13 -3.81 -8.08 12.51
N TYR A 14 -3.02 -7.30 13.23
CA TYR A 14 -1.59 -7.18 12.98
C TYR A 14 -0.84 -8.41 13.51
N ASN A 15 -0.11 -9.10 12.65
CA ASN A 15 0.76 -10.21 13.01
C ASN A 15 2.21 -9.73 13.12
N ALA A 16 2.70 -9.63 14.35
CA ALA A 16 4.06 -9.12 14.63
C ALA A 16 5.18 -10.01 14.09
N GLU A 17 4.94 -11.33 13.92
CA GLU A 17 5.93 -12.27 13.39
C GLU A 17 6.20 -12.02 11.90
N THR A 18 5.17 -11.63 11.16
CA THR A 18 5.24 -11.43 9.71
C THR A 18 5.27 -9.95 9.30
N ALA A 19 4.89 -9.06 10.21
CA ALA A 19 4.68 -7.63 9.99
C ALA A 19 3.62 -7.33 8.90
N PHE A 20 2.55 -8.16 8.86
CA PHE A 20 1.40 -7.96 7.98
C PHE A 20 0.10 -7.90 8.77
N PHE A 21 -0.93 -7.31 8.18
CA PHE A 21 -2.30 -7.54 8.62
C PHE A 21 -2.75 -8.90 8.10
N HIS A 22 -3.12 -9.77 9.03
CA HIS A 22 -3.43 -11.16 8.78
C HIS A 22 -4.86 -11.46 9.24
N PRO A 23 -5.69 -12.11 8.45
CA PRO A 23 -7.05 -12.43 8.85
C PRO A 23 -7.09 -13.49 9.97
N LYS A 24 -8.11 -13.38 10.79
CA LYS A 24 -8.43 -14.36 11.85
C LYS A 24 -9.81 -14.98 11.63
N ASP A 25 -9.95 -16.22 12.06
CA ASP A 25 -11.26 -16.85 12.13
C ASP A 25 -12.13 -16.26 13.28
N LYS A 26 -13.38 -16.70 13.37
CA LYS A 26 -14.31 -16.28 14.43
C LYS A 26 -13.87 -16.60 15.87
N ASN A 27 -12.88 -17.47 16.05
CA ASN A 27 -12.31 -17.85 17.34
C ASN A 27 -11.00 -17.08 17.64
N GLY A 28 -10.59 -16.16 16.77
CA GLY A 28 -9.38 -15.36 16.92
C GLY A 28 -8.09 -16.05 16.46
N LYS A 29 -8.19 -17.22 15.83
CA LYS A 29 -7.05 -17.95 15.25
C LYS A 29 -6.67 -17.36 13.90
N TRP A 30 -5.36 -17.26 13.63
CA TRP A 30 -4.86 -16.91 12.32
C TRP A 30 -5.31 -17.92 11.27
N ILE A 31 -5.72 -17.39 10.10
CA ILE A 31 -6.08 -18.22 8.93
C ILE A 31 -4.78 -18.77 8.32
N GLU A 32 -4.63 -20.07 8.26
CA GLU A 32 -3.46 -20.75 7.70
C GLU A 32 -3.87 -21.94 6.82
N PRO A 33 -3.16 -22.21 5.71
CA PRO A 33 -2.01 -21.47 5.17
C PRO A 33 -2.43 -20.14 4.53
N PHE A 34 -1.56 -19.11 4.56
CA PHE A 34 -1.87 -17.79 4.03
C PHE A 34 -0.70 -17.24 3.20
N ASP A 35 -0.95 -16.85 1.95
CA ASP A 35 0.01 -16.17 1.09
C ASP A 35 -0.43 -14.72 0.87
N TYR A 36 0.29 -13.78 1.44
CA TYR A 36 0.00 -12.35 1.36
C TYR A 36 -0.05 -11.78 -0.07
N ARG A 37 0.45 -12.54 -1.08
CA ARG A 37 0.37 -12.16 -2.49
C ARG A 37 -0.93 -12.56 -3.15
N PHE A 38 -1.58 -13.63 -2.67
CA PHE A 38 -2.70 -14.28 -3.38
C PHE A 38 -3.90 -14.62 -2.50
N SER A 39 -3.78 -14.51 -1.20
CA SER A 39 -4.91 -14.77 -0.31
C SER A 39 -5.95 -13.68 -0.45
N GLY A 40 -7.20 -14.09 -0.51
CA GLY A 40 -8.32 -13.21 -0.77
C GLY A 40 -9.06 -13.52 -2.06
N GLY A 41 -8.73 -14.64 -2.72
CA GLY A 41 -9.42 -15.09 -3.92
C GLY A 41 -9.23 -14.16 -5.13
N MET A 42 -10.17 -14.18 -6.07
CA MET A 42 -10.15 -13.31 -7.22
C MET A 42 -10.39 -11.86 -6.81
N GLY A 43 -9.45 -10.98 -7.18
CA GLY A 43 -9.45 -9.59 -6.74
C GLY A 43 -9.12 -9.41 -5.27
N ALA A 44 -8.53 -10.41 -4.60
CA ALA A 44 -8.16 -10.43 -3.19
C ALA A 44 -9.33 -10.12 -2.22
N ARG A 45 -10.57 -10.30 -2.64
CA ARG A 45 -11.78 -9.82 -1.95
C ARG A 45 -12.29 -10.71 -0.82
N GLU A 46 -11.65 -11.84 -0.56
CA GLU A 46 -12.06 -12.71 0.55
C GLU A 46 -11.65 -12.11 1.91
N TYR A 47 -10.44 -11.59 2.00
CA TYR A 47 -9.87 -11.05 3.24
C TYR A 47 -9.45 -9.59 3.14
N TYR A 48 -9.12 -9.13 1.94
CA TYR A 48 -8.77 -7.75 1.63
C TYR A 48 -9.81 -7.13 0.67
N GLY A 49 -9.70 -5.86 0.39
CA GLY A 49 -10.60 -5.16 -0.54
C GLY A 49 -10.32 -5.52 -2.00
N GLU A 50 -9.38 -4.85 -2.62
CA GLU A 50 -9.10 -4.93 -4.06
C GLU A 50 -7.70 -5.46 -4.35
N ASN A 51 -6.83 -5.42 -3.38
CA ASN A 51 -5.42 -5.70 -3.51
C ASN A 51 -4.99 -6.80 -2.53
N ASN A 52 -3.72 -7.04 -2.37
CA ASN A 52 -3.17 -8.09 -1.53
C ASN A 52 -2.55 -7.57 -0.23
N GLY A 53 -2.07 -8.48 0.61
CA GLY A 53 -1.48 -8.12 1.90
C GLY A 53 -0.24 -7.22 1.80
N TRP A 54 0.50 -7.24 0.71
CA TRP A 54 1.67 -6.38 0.50
C TRP A 54 1.32 -4.91 0.34
N VAL A 55 0.15 -4.60 -0.22
CA VAL A 55 -0.38 -3.25 -0.29
C VAL A 55 -1.07 -2.88 1.00
N TYR A 56 -1.99 -3.72 1.48
CA TYR A 56 -2.78 -3.42 2.67
C TYR A 56 -1.99 -3.41 3.98
N ARG A 57 -0.76 -3.95 4.02
CA ARG A 57 0.11 -3.78 5.21
C ARG A 57 0.44 -2.32 5.53
N TRP A 58 0.20 -1.42 4.60
CA TRP A 58 0.46 0.02 4.71
C TRP A 58 -0.81 0.84 4.98
N ASP A 59 -1.97 0.20 5.04
CA ASP A 59 -3.27 0.89 5.11
C ASP A 59 -3.62 1.39 6.53
N VAL A 60 -2.68 2.14 7.11
CA VAL A 60 -2.86 2.89 8.37
C VAL A 60 -2.42 4.35 8.16
N PRO A 61 -2.97 5.06 7.15
CA PRO A 61 -2.52 6.42 6.85
C PRO A 61 -2.86 7.43 7.95
N HIS A 62 -3.83 7.10 8.80
CA HIS A 62 -4.27 7.92 9.93
C HIS A 62 -3.36 7.81 11.17
N ASN A 63 -2.46 6.82 11.23
CA ASN A 63 -1.57 6.61 12.39
C ASN A 63 -0.26 5.93 12.00
N VAL A 64 0.50 6.56 11.12
CA VAL A 64 1.77 6.02 10.59
C VAL A 64 2.81 5.83 11.69
N ALA A 65 2.84 6.70 12.70
CA ALA A 65 3.76 6.56 13.83
C ALA A 65 3.56 5.24 14.59
N ASP A 66 2.31 4.88 14.84
CA ASP A 66 1.99 3.60 15.48
C ASP A 66 2.33 2.38 14.59
N LEU A 67 2.15 2.51 13.28
CA LEU A 67 2.55 1.46 12.35
C LEU A 67 4.06 1.25 12.33
N ILE A 68 4.84 2.33 12.44
CA ILE A 68 6.30 2.27 12.59
C ILE A 68 6.68 1.51 13.87
N ASP A 69 6.05 1.84 14.99
CA ASP A 69 6.29 1.17 16.27
C ASP A 69 5.93 -0.32 16.22
N LEU A 70 4.78 -0.67 15.64
CA LEU A 70 4.35 -2.05 15.44
C LEU A 70 5.33 -2.87 14.58
N MET A 71 5.95 -2.24 13.60
CA MET A 71 6.95 -2.88 12.73
C MET A 71 8.36 -2.95 13.34
N GLY A 72 8.56 -2.42 14.57
CA GLY A 72 9.85 -2.47 15.25
C GLY A 72 10.75 -1.26 15.01
N GLY A 73 10.16 -0.11 14.68
CA GLY A 73 10.83 1.17 14.51
C GLY A 73 11.27 1.49 13.08
N ASP A 74 11.79 2.71 12.90
CA ASP A 74 12.12 3.30 11.59
C ASP A 74 12.95 2.38 10.68
N LYS A 75 13.98 1.76 11.23
CA LYS A 75 14.89 0.91 10.45
C LYS A 75 14.16 -0.29 9.82
N GLN A 76 13.34 -0.97 10.61
CA GLN A 76 12.59 -2.14 10.12
C GLN A 76 11.45 -1.71 9.21
N PHE A 77 10.76 -0.63 9.53
CA PHE A 77 9.73 -0.04 8.68
C PHE A 77 10.28 0.30 7.28
N ILE A 78 11.42 0.97 7.20
CA ILE A 78 12.09 1.29 5.93
C ILE A 78 12.49 0.02 5.17
N ALA A 79 13.02 -0.99 5.87
CA ALA A 79 13.40 -2.25 5.24
C ALA A 79 12.19 -2.97 4.63
N ASN A 80 11.06 -3.01 5.34
CA ASN A 80 9.80 -3.55 4.87
C ASN A 80 9.24 -2.77 3.68
N LEU A 81 9.36 -1.44 3.72
CA LEU A 81 8.91 -0.57 2.64
C LEU A 81 9.77 -0.76 1.37
N ASP A 82 11.09 -0.81 1.53
CA ASP A 82 12.00 -1.14 0.43
C ASP A 82 11.73 -2.53 -0.16
N GLN A 83 11.36 -3.50 0.68
CA GLN A 83 11.00 -4.84 0.24
C GLN A 83 9.72 -4.84 -0.60
N THR A 84 8.70 -4.07 -0.24
CA THR A 84 7.46 -3.95 -1.02
C THR A 84 7.75 -3.59 -2.49
N PHE A 85 8.70 -2.69 -2.73
CA PHE A 85 9.10 -2.29 -4.08
C PHE A 85 10.06 -3.26 -4.80
N ARG A 86 10.45 -4.36 -4.15
CA ARG A 86 11.38 -5.36 -4.73
C ARG A 86 10.83 -6.78 -4.73
N GLU A 87 9.84 -7.06 -3.88
CA GLU A 87 9.28 -8.41 -3.72
C GLU A 87 8.69 -8.90 -5.05
N PRO A 88 9.09 -10.07 -5.55
CA PRO A 88 8.56 -10.62 -6.79
C PRO A 88 7.05 -10.91 -6.70
N LEU A 89 6.36 -10.86 -7.84
CA LEU A 89 4.94 -11.22 -7.92
C LEU A 89 4.65 -12.67 -7.50
N GLY A 90 5.66 -13.55 -7.54
CA GLY A 90 5.55 -14.95 -7.11
C GLY A 90 4.93 -15.88 -8.14
N ARG A 91 4.38 -15.34 -9.22
CA ARG A 91 3.80 -16.06 -10.37
C ARG A 91 4.13 -15.35 -11.66
N GLY A 92 3.89 -16.01 -12.79
CA GLY A 92 3.92 -15.35 -14.09
C GLY A 92 2.90 -14.19 -14.13
N LYS A 93 3.26 -13.12 -14.82
CA LYS A 93 2.49 -11.87 -14.89
C LYS A 93 1.00 -12.08 -15.20
N TYR A 94 0.69 -12.91 -16.19
CA TYR A 94 -0.70 -13.19 -16.58
C TYR A 94 -1.49 -13.92 -15.49
N ALA A 95 -0.86 -14.92 -14.84
CA ALA A 95 -1.50 -15.66 -13.76
C ALA A 95 -1.72 -14.77 -12.52
N PHE A 96 -0.82 -13.82 -12.28
CA PHE A 96 -0.96 -12.85 -11.21
C PHE A 96 -2.16 -11.92 -11.47
N TYR A 97 -2.24 -11.29 -12.64
CA TYR A 97 -3.32 -10.36 -12.98
C TYR A 97 -4.68 -11.05 -13.15
N ALA A 98 -4.72 -12.32 -13.55
CA ALA A 98 -5.96 -13.08 -13.59
C ALA A 98 -6.57 -13.26 -12.19
N GLN A 99 -5.76 -13.25 -11.14
CA GLN A 99 -6.22 -13.39 -9.76
C GLN A 99 -6.41 -12.03 -9.07
N ILE A 100 -5.57 -11.05 -9.37
CA ILE A 100 -5.63 -9.71 -8.77
C ILE A 100 -5.57 -8.66 -9.89
N PRO A 101 -6.69 -8.44 -10.61
CA PRO A 101 -6.72 -7.59 -11.80
C PRO A 101 -6.42 -6.11 -11.51
N ASP A 102 -6.80 -5.61 -10.34
CA ASP A 102 -6.58 -4.21 -9.95
C ASP A 102 -5.13 -3.95 -9.51
N HIS A 103 -4.34 -5.01 -9.28
CA HIS A 103 -2.95 -4.92 -8.86
C HIS A 103 -1.99 -4.79 -10.06
N THR A 104 -2.13 -3.73 -10.82
CA THR A 104 -1.32 -3.45 -12.01
C THR A 104 -0.39 -2.24 -11.81
N GLY A 105 0.41 -1.89 -12.81
CA GLY A 105 1.41 -0.83 -12.64
C GLY A 105 2.50 -1.18 -11.62
N ASN A 106 2.97 -2.43 -11.63
CA ASN A 106 3.81 -2.98 -10.57
C ASN A 106 5.24 -2.43 -10.53
N VAL A 107 5.69 -2.17 -9.30
CA VAL A 107 7.10 -2.08 -8.94
C VAL A 107 7.28 -3.01 -7.72
N GLY A 108 7.74 -4.23 -7.95
CA GLY A 108 7.63 -5.30 -6.96
C GLY A 108 6.16 -5.61 -6.66
N GLN A 109 5.80 -5.64 -5.39
CA GLN A 109 4.42 -5.80 -4.92
C GLN A 109 3.67 -4.46 -4.77
N PHE A 110 4.31 -3.33 -5.00
CA PHE A 110 3.63 -2.04 -5.09
C PHE A 110 2.82 -1.97 -6.39
N SER A 111 1.59 -1.48 -6.32
CA SER A 111 0.69 -1.28 -7.46
C SER A 111 0.43 0.22 -7.69
N MET A 112 0.94 0.78 -8.80
CA MET A 112 0.68 2.19 -9.13
C MET A 112 -0.76 2.43 -9.58
N ALA A 113 -1.41 1.41 -10.10
CA ALA A 113 -2.71 1.50 -10.73
C ALA A 113 -3.90 1.31 -9.79
N ASN A 114 -3.67 1.36 -8.47
CA ASN A 114 -4.73 1.12 -7.49
C ASN A 114 -4.60 2.08 -6.29
N GLU A 115 -5.70 2.72 -5.90
CA GLU A 115 -5.74 3.82 -4.92
C GLU A 115 -5.17 3.47 -3.56
N PRO A 116 -5.37 2.27 -2.99
CA PRO A 116 -4.76 1.89 -1.72
C PRO A 116 -3.25 2.00 -1.69
N SER A 117 -2.61 2.09 -2.85
CA SER A 117 -1.15 2.20 -2.96
C SER A 117 -0.63 3.64 -2.99
N LEU A 118 -1.45 4.64 -3.32
CA LEU A 118 -0.99 5.99 -3.68
C LEU A 118 -0.20 6.70 -2.58
N HIS A 119 -0.50 6.42 -1.30
CA HIS A 119 0.19 7.01 -0.16
C HIS A 119 1.52 6.31 0.18
N ILE A 120 1.71 5.05 -0.24
CA ILE A 120 2.85 4.21 0.16
C ILE A 120 4.22 4.84 -0.13
N PRO A 121 4.48 5.45 -1.30
CA PRO A 121 5.76 6.07 -1.58
C PRO A 121 6.12 7.24 -0.65
N TYR A 122 5.12 7.86 0.00
CA TYR A 122 5.29 8.98 0.91
C TYR A 122 5.60 8.57 2.34
N LEU A 123 5.43 7.30 2.69
CA LEU A 123 5.66 6.78 4.03
C LEU A 123 7.13 6.87 4.48
N TYR A 124 8.08 6.95 3.55
CA TYR A 124 9.48 7.21 3.90
C TYR A 124 9.71 8.55 4.63
N ASN A 125 8.83 9.52 4.41
CA ASN A 125 8.92 10.83 5.08
C ASN A 125 8.76 10.67 6.60
N TYR A 126 7.86 9.79 7.04
CA TYR A 126 7.58 9.53 8.45
C TYR A 126 8.74 8.83 9.18
N ALA A 127 9.58 8.10 8.45
CA ALA A 127 10.77 7.42 8.97
C ALA A 127 12.08 8.17 8.66
N GLY A 128 12.01 9.49 8.42
CA GLY A 128 13.16 10.36 8.26
C GLY A 128 13.97 10.18 6.96
N GLN A 129 13.40 9.54 5.92
CA GLN A 129 14.08 9.35 4.63
C GLN A 129 13.34 9.97 3.43
N PRO A 130 13.06 11.29 3.44
CA PRO A 130 12.30 11.95 2.36
C PRO A 130 12.96 11.84 0.99
N TRP A 131 14.27 11.69 0.91
CA TRP A 131 14.98 11.47 -0.34
C TRP A 131 14.56 10.16 -1.05
N LYS A 132 14.14 9.13 -0.30
CA LYS A 132 13.57 7.90 -0.88
C LYS A 132 12.20 8.15 -1.48
N THR A 133 11.35 8.92 -0.80
CA THR A 133 10.08 9.39 -1.37
C THR A 133 10.32 10.09 -2.71
N GLN A 134 11.19 11.09 -2.74
CA GLN A 134 11.49 11.87 -3.95
C GLN A 134 11.97 10.97 -5.10
N LYS A 135 12.89 10.05 -4.80
CA LYS A 135 13.41 9.09 -5.78
C LYS A 135 12.30 8.19 -6.31
N ARG A 136 11.47 7.66 -5.42
CA ARG A 136 10.39 6.72 -5.77
C ARG A 136 9.29 7.40 -6.58
N ILE A 137 8.82 8.57 -6.16
CA ILE A 137 7.82 9.35 -6.88
C ILE A 137 8.29 9.68 -8.28
N ARG A 138 9.53 10.18 -8.45
CA ARG A 138 10.09 10.48 -9.76
C ARG A 138 10.16 9.23 -10.66
N GLN A 139 10.51 8.07 -10.10
CA GLN A 139 10.52 6.80 -10.81
C GLN A 139 9.11 6.44 -11.28
N LEU A 140 8.12 6.50 -10.40
CA LEU A 140 6.72 6.12 -10.68
C LEU A 140 6.12 7.01 -11.77
N LEU A 141 6.24 8.34 -11.63
CA LEU A 141 5.75 9.29 -12.63
C LEU A 141 6.35 9.03 -14.01
N LYS A 142 7.67 8.79 -14.07
CA LYS A 142 8.37 8.56 -15.35
C LYS A 142 8.02 7.20 -15.97
N THR A 143 7.74 6.19 -15.16
CA THR A 143 7.52 4.80 -15.63
C THR A 143 6.09 4.59 -16.10
N TRP A 144 5.11 5.13 -15.36
CA TRP A 144 3.73 4.74 -15.50
C TRP A 144 2.81 5.80 -16.11
N PHE A 145 3.23 7.08 -16.11
CA PHE A 145 2.40 8.16 -16.65
C PHE A 145 2.98 8.73 -17.94
N ARG A 146 2.14 8.92 -18.94
CA ARG A 146 2.53 9.40 -20.27
C ARG A 146 1.49 10.38 -20.81
N ASN A 147 1.92 11.24 -21.72
CA ASN A 147 1.01 12.16 -22.42
C ASN A 147 0.45 11.48 -23.69
N ASP A 148 -0.35 10.44 -23.50
CA ASP A 148 -1.07 9.74 -24.58
C ASP A 148 -2.40 9.15 -24.06
N LEU A 149 -3.20 8.53 -24.95
CA LEU A 149 -4.51 7.94 -24.60
C LEU A 149 -4.41 6.80 -23.57
N MET A 150 -3.26 6.15 -23.45
CA MET A 150 -2.98 5.10 -22.48
C MET A 150 -2.04 5.60 -21.38
N GLY A 151 -2.10 6.89 -21.08
CA GLY A 151 -1.14 7.60 -20.26
C GLY A 151 -1.29 7.39 -18.75
N VAL A 152 -2.34 6.70 -18.31
CA VAL A 152 -2.62 6.40 -16.88
C VAL A 152 -2.57 4.88 -16.69
N PRO A 153 -1.87 4.36 -15.67
CA PRO A 153 -1.89 2.94 -15.36
C PRO A 153 -3.20 2.56 -14.68
N GLY A 154 -3.90 1.54 -15.18
CA GLY A 154 -5.19 1.10 -14.64
C GLY A 154 -6.32 2.09 -14.90
N ASP A 155 -7.29 2.09 -14.00
CA ASP A 155 -8.42 3.02 -14.06
C ASP A 155 -8.06 4.36 -13.41
N GLU A 156 -8.76 5.42 -13.84
CA GLU A 156 -8.53 6.77 -13.31
C GLU A 156 -9.20 6.98 -11.94
N ASP A 157 -10.29 6.25 -11.69
CA ASP A 157 -11.02 6.13 -10.43
C ASP A 157 -11.42 7.48 -9.79
N GLY A 158 -12.23 8.20 -10.51
CA GLY A 158 -12.87 9.41 -9.98
C GLY A 158 -11.93 10.56 -9.66
N GLY A 159 -10.75 10.60 -10.29
CA GLY A 159 -9.75 11.66 -10.10
C GLY A 159 -8.53 11.23 -9.26
N GLY A 160 -8.49 9.99 -8.76
CA GLY A 160 -7.40 9.49 -7.91
C GLY A 160 -6.03 9.54 -8.58
N MET A 161 -5.93 9.01 -9.81
CA MET A 161 -4.69 8.98 -10.58
C MET A 161 -4.24 10.38 -11.02
N SER A 162 -5.17 11.21 -11.53
CA SER A 162 -4.87 12.58 -11.91
C SER A 162 -4.42 13.43 -10.73
N ALA A 163 -5.10 13.28 -9.59
CA ALA A 163 -4.73 13.96 -8.35
C ALA A 163 -3.32 13.53 -7.88
N PHE A 164 -3.00 12.24 -7.95
CA PHE A 164 -1.66 11.76 -7.63
C PHE A 164 -0.58 12.43 -8.49
N VAL A 165 -0.79 12.53 -9.81
CA VAL A 165 0.16 13.20 -10.73
C VAL A 165 0.33 14.67 -10.36
N VAL A 166 -0.77 15.39 -10.12
CA VAL A 166 -0.73 16.83 -9.80
C VAL A 166 -0.01 17.06 -8.48
N PHE A 167 -0.43 16.41 -7.40
CA PHE A 167 0.20 16.56 -6.08
C PHE A 167 1.68 16.15 -6.10
N SER A 168 1.99 15.01 -6.71
CA SER A 168 3.37 14.52 -6.83
C SER A 168 4.26 15.47 -7.63
N SER A 169 3.72 16.10 -8.67
CA SER A 169 4.45 17.11 -9.48
C SER A 169 4.67 18.41 -8.71
N LEU A 170 3.75 18.79 -7.82
CA LEU A 170 3.90 19.92 -6.91
C LEU A 170 4.85 19.63 -5.76
N GLY A 171 5.14 18.35 -5.48
CA GLY A 171 6.11 17.93 -4.46
C GLY A 171 5.54 17.69 -3.06
N PHE A 172 4.24 17.47 -2.93
CA PHE A 172 3.58 17.11 -1.67
C PHE A 172 2.38 16.19 -1.91
N TYR A 173 1.88 15.53 -0.84
CA TYR A 173 0.74 14.61 -0.95
C TYR A 173 -0.05 14.54 0.37
N PRO A 174 -1.41 14.46 0.33
CA PRO A 174 -2.26 14.30 1.49
C PRO A 174 -2.30 12.84 1.95
N VAL A 175 -1.30 12.36 2.69
CA VAL A 175 -1.21 10.97 3.15
C VAL A 175 -2.35 10.59 4.08
N THR A 176 -2.71 11.48 5.01
CA THR A 176 -3.75 11.23 6.02
C THR A 176 -5.06 11.87 5.60
N PRO A 177 -6.06 11.09 5.15
CA PRO A 177 -7.37 11.63 4.77
C PRO A 177 -8.04 12.39 5.92
N GLY A 178 -8.63 13.54 5.61
CA GLY A 178 -9.36 14.37 6.58
C GLY A 178 -8.47 15.15 7.56
N PHE A 179 -7.15 15.06 7.45
CA PHE A 179 -6.21 15.86 8.22
C PHE A 179 -5.60 16.95 7.34
N PRO A 180 -5.62 18.23 7.74
CA PRO A 180 -5.18 19.35 6.90
C PRO A 180 -3.64 19.49 6.89
N ALA A 181 -2.94 18.43 6.54
CA ALA A 181 -1.48 18.40 6.41
C ALA A 181 -1.07 17.65 5.14
N TYR A 182 0.05 18.06 4.58
CA TYR A 182 0.66 17.48 3.38
C TYR A 182 2.09 17.03 3.69
N ASN A 183 2.53 15.96 3.06
CA ASN A 183 3.86 15.38 3.21
C ASN A 183 4.69 15.58 1.95
#